data_5225b89460e894d2e37ac40b0bff18fc
#
_entry.id   5225b89460e894d2e37ac40b0bff18fc
#
_cell.length_a   1.000
_cell.length_b   1.000
_cell.length_c   1.000
_cell.angle_alpha   90.00
_cell.angle_beta   90.00
_cell.angle_gamma   90.00
#
_symmetry.space_group_name_H-M   'P 1'
#
loop_
_entity.id
_entity.type
_entity.pdbx_description
1 polymer ?
#
loop_
_entity_poly.entity_id
_entity_poly.type
_entity_poly.pdbx_seq_one_letter_code
_entity_poly.pdbx_strand_id
1 'polypeptide(L)'
;MIENLLRTPSCAGFQMLSMTDYSGQGEALVGWLDSFWDSKGIITPEQFRCYSNDIVPLARFHKYTWQTDETFKAQIQVANYSDTTLITPTIWTLTDETGKLQQQGSREVPLSSGKVNQVDSLSIDLSEITSPGKYYLDVTISGTPYHNRWSIWVYPPYNMPQTNIIIHDKFDSTVISALEQGKKVLLVADQLGKKDNSTPLYFTPLFWSTSFFPGQSNTTLGAWIDKAHPAFSQFPTDNYTDWQWKEITQGRSFIINEHPQLHPIVQPVSDFHINDKLASIFECKVSKGKLLVCGYNLNLDSPVARQLKYSLLHYMTQSNFNPSYSIEIDTLKKMFAYTPKAMVSVPKGFENSILYISCGKQMKNSGSAPWTATLDHIEIQDERCKYKVTCDNIWKDEKGTAWTGKNMTIEIQTPEGIIGDLYVKFEDWNHQNRAGLLSIEGRESILENQKGKERWVKLFVMREDTNDGKIVLKTHTKQGGNLMISQIAFIKQ
;
A
#
# COMPACT_ATOMS: atom_id res chain seq x y z
N MET A 1 9.44 -14.33 -1.16
CA MET A 1 8.81 -15.29 -0.22
C MET A 1 9.74 -16.46 0.08
N ILE A 2 10.24 -17.21 -0.89
CA ILE A 2 11.14 -18.38 -0.69
C ILE A 2 12.38 -18.00 0.11
N GLU A 3 13.10 -16.93 -0.23
CA GLU A 3 14.26 -16.46 0.54
C GLU A 3 13.92 -16.17 2.02
N ASN A 4 12.73 -15.69 2.33
CA ASN A 4 12.29 -15.47 3.72
C ASN A 4 12.14 -16.79 4.47
N LEU A 5 11.61 -17.81 3.80
CA LEU A 5 11.52 -19.16 4.38
C LEU A 5 12.90 -19.75 4.63
N LEU A 6 13.84 -19.62 3.67
CA LEU A 6 15.21 -20.08 3.81
C LEU A 6 15.95 -19.40 4.98
N ARG A 7 15.60 -18.14 5.30
CA ARG A 7 16.18 -17.40 6.45
C ARG A 7 15.56 -17.76 7.79
N THR A 8 14.40 -18.41 7.79
CA THR A 8 13.65 -18.70 9.01
C THR A 8 14.26 -19.93 9.70
N PRO A 9 14.82 -19.79 10.90
CA PRO A 9 15.35 -20.94 11.65
C PRO A 9 14.25 -21.99 11.85
N SER A 10 14.62 -23.26 11.75
CA SER A 10 13.69 -24.39 11.92
C SER A 10 12.59 -24.52 10.87
N CYS A 11 12.64 -23.75 9.77
CA CYS A 11 11.77 -23.98 8.64
C CYS A 11 12.24 -25.23 7.88
N ALA A 12 11.42 -26.29 7.86
CA ALA A 12 11.78 -27.57 7.26
C ALA A 12 11.71 -27.56 5.72
N GLY A 13 11.17 -26.52 5.11
CA GLY A 13 11.03 -26.39 3.67
C GLY A 13 9.78 -25.61 3.28
N PHE A 14 9.42 -25.64 2.01
CA PHE A 14 8.22 -25.01 1.48
C PHE A 14 7.58 -25.92 0.42
N GLN A 15 6.30 -25.74 0.27
CA GLN A 15 5.54 -26.36 -0.82
C GLN A 15 4.90 -25.22 -1.63
N MET A 16 5.04 -25.30 -2.94
CA MET A 16 4.47 -24.33 -3.86
C MET A 16 3.27 -24.92 -4.58
N LEU A 17 2.18 -24.19 -4.57
CA LEU A 17 0.96 -24.50 -5.27
C LEU A 17 0.70 -23.39 -6.31
N SER A 18 0.92 -23.55 -7.58
CA SER A 18 1.37 -24.69 -8.37
C SER A 18 2.47 -24.23 -9.32
N MET A 19 3.27 -25.15 -9.92
CA MET A 19 4.23 -24.80 -10.96
C MET A 19 3.53 -24.44 -12.28
N THR A 20 2.42 -25.10 -12.58
CA THR A 20 1.62 -24.91 -13.81
C THR A 20 0.29 -24.26 -13.48
N ASP A 21 -0.27 -23.55 -14.47
CA ASP A 21 -1.66 -23.13 -14.40
C ASP A 21 -2.59 -24.35 -14.29
N TYR A 22 -3.66 -24.21 -13.52
CA TYR A 22 -4.70 -25.20 -13.41
C TYR A 22 -5.92 -24.79 -14.24
N SER A 23 -6.13 -25.46 -15.37
CA SER A 23 -7.19 -25.12 -16.31
C SER A 23 -8.61 -25.44 -15.83
N GLY A 24 -8.74 -26.18 -14.73
CA GLY A 24 -10.04 -26.50 -14.11
C GLY A 24 -10.64 -25.36 -13.28
N GLN A 25 -9.91 -24.29 -13.05
CA GLN A 25 -10.37 -23.10 -12.31
C GLN A 25 -9.80 -21.84 -12.95
N GLY A 26 -10.68 -20.96 -13.43
CA GLY A 26 -10.28 -19.76 -14.19
C GLY A 26 -9.35 -18.78 -13.45
N GLU A 27 -9.31 -18.84 -12.12
CA GLU A 27 -8.45 -17.98 -11.30
C GLU A 27 -7.11 -18.65 -10.95
N ALA A 28 -6.90 -19.90 -11.32
CA ALA A 28 -5.67 -20.63 -11.03
C ALA A 28 -4.63 -20.50 -12.15
N LEU A 29 -4.53 -19.31 -12.77
CA LEU A 29 -3.53 -18.94 -13.79
C LEU A 29 -2.27 -18.37 -13.15
N VAL A 30 -1.81 -18.96 -12.05
CA VAL A 30 -0.72 -18.47 -11.21
C VAL A 30 0.59 -19.23 -11.38
N GLY A 31 0.59 -20.23 -12.24
CA GLY A 31 1.77 -21.04 -12.56
C GLY A 31 2.86 -20.21 -13.28
N TRP A 32 4.09 -20.65 -13.17
CA TRP A 32 5.19 -20.16 -14.03
C TRP A 32 5.15 -20.75 -15.42
N LEU A 33 4.54 -21.92 -15.54
CA LEU A 33 4.24 -22.59 -16.78
C LEU A 33 2.73 -22.51 -17.04
N ASP A 34 2.33 -22.55 -18.27
CA ASP A 34 0.92 -22.66 -18.65
C ASP A 34 0.38 -24.08 -18.42
N SER A 35 -0.89 -24.32 -18.75
CA SER A 35 -1.54 -25.62 -18.59
C SER A 35 -0.96 -26.72 -19.51
N PHE A 36 -0.16 -26.37 -20.49
CA PHE A 36 0.51 -27.29 -21.42
C PHE A 36 1.97 -27.52 -21.06
N TRP A 37 2.43 -26.95 -19.94
CA TRP A 37 3.81 -26.96 -19.46
C TRP A 37 4.78 -26.10 -20.27
N ASP A 38 4.26 -25.21 -21.10
CA ASP A 38 5.06 -24.25 -21.82
C ASP A 38 5.43 -23.04 -20.92
N SER A 39 6.62 -22.50 -21.14
CA SER A 39 7.07 -21.33 -20.36
C SER A 39 6.24 -20.09 -20.71
N LYS A 40 5.72 -19.42 -19.69
CA LYS A 40 5.06 -18.11 -19.84
C LYS A 40 6.06 -16.95 -20.00
N GLY A 41 7.36 -17.23 -20.04
CA GLY A 41 8.42 -16.23 -20.20
C GLY A 41 8.63 -15.30 -19.02
N ILE A 42 8.02 -15.58 -17.87
CA ILE A 42 8.12 -14.73 -16.67
C ILE A 42 9.35 -15.02 -15.82
N ILE A 43 9.93 -16.20 -15.94
CA ILE A 43 11.13 -16.63 -15.22
C ILE A 43 11.85 -17.75 -16.01
N THR A 44 13.18 -17.77 -15.94
CA THR A 44 13.99 -18.88 -16.47
C THR A 44 14.32 -19.90 -15.38
N PRO A 45 14.70 -21.15 -15.76
CA PRO A 45 15.18 -22.14 -14.80
C PRO A 45 16.40 -21.66 -13.99
N GLU A 46 17.29 -20.90 -14.62
CA GLU A 46 18.47 -20.32 -13.98
C GLU A 46 18.06 -19.29 -12.92
N GLN A 47 17.17 -18.37 -13.25
CA GLN A 47 16.62 -17.40 -12.30
C GLN A 47 15.93 -18.07 -11.12
N PHE A 48 15.18 -19.15 -11.39
CA PHE A 48 14.54 -19.92 -10.33
C PHE A 48 15.55 -20.55 -9.38
N ARG A 49 16.63 -21.10 -9.90
CA ARG A 49 17.71 -21.71 -9.08
C ARG A 49 18.46 -20.69 -8.23
N CYS A 50 18.42 -19.40 -8.55
CA CYS A 50 19.06 -18.38 -7.72
C CYS A 50 18.51 -18.35 -6.29
N TYR A 51 17.23 -18.66 -6.10
CA TYR A 51 16.58 -18.62 -4.78
C TYR A 51 15.91 -19.93 -4.36
N SER A 52 15.98 -20.98 -5.19
CA SER A 52 15.45 -22.31 -4.89
C SER A 52 16.47 -23.37 -5.30
N ASN A 53 17.39 -23.64 -4.40
CA ASN A 53 18.52 -24.57 -4.60
C ASN A 53 19.00 -25.08 -3.24
N ASP A 54 19.91 -26.06 -3.25
CA ASP A 54 20.51 -26.63 -2.04
C ASP A 54 21.37 -25.59 -1.29
N ILE A 55 22.01 -24.70 -2.02
CA ILE A 55 22.78 -23.59 -1.47
C ILE A 55 22.31 -22.30 -2.12
N VAL A 56 21.84 -21.35 -1.31
CA VAL A 56 21.28 -20.09 -1.77
C VAL A 56 21.95 -18.91 -1.08
N PRO A 57 22.67 -18.05 -1.84
CA PRO A 57 23.06 -16.74 -1.34
C PRO A 57 21.86 -15.88 -1.03
N LEU A 58 21.92 -15.14 0.08
CA LEU A 58 20.85 -14.29 0.60
C LEU A 58 21.41 -12.91 0.94
N ALA A 59 20.66 -11.85 0.60
CA ALA A 59 20.96 -10.50 1.04
C ALA A 59 19.79 -9.95 1.87
N ARG A 60 20.10 -9.26 2.96
CA ARG A 60 19.11 -8.59 3.81
C ARG A 60 19.42 -7.11 3.86
N PHE A 61 18.54 -6.31 3.33
CA PHE A 61 18.56 -4.85 3.40
C PHE A 61 17.13 -4.34 3.62
N HIS A 62 16.96 -3.12 4.15
CA HIS A 62 15.67 -2.67 4.66
C HIS A 62 14.82 -1.91 3.66
N LYS A 63 15.41 -1.44 2.54
CA LYS A 63 14.69 -0.73 1.46
C LYS A 63 15.34 -0.99 0.10
N TYR A 64 14.59 -0.79 -0.97
CA TYR A 64 15.06 -1.01 -2.34
C TYR A 64 15.46 0.29 -3.05
N THR A 65 15.04 1.44 -2.53
CA THR A 65 15.31 2.76 -3.11
C THR A 65 16.19 3.58 -2.18
N TRP A 66 17.23 4.20 -2.71
CA TRP A 66 18.28 4.88 -1.99
C TRP A 66 18.56 6.26 -2.59
N GLN A 67 19.08 7.17 -1.78
CA GLN A 67 19.66 8.43 -2.24
C GLN A 67 21.17 8.37 -2.21
N THR A 68 21.84 9.19 -3.02
CA THR A 68 23.30 9.15 -3.10
C THR A 68 24.01 9.71 -1.88
N ASP A 69 23.32 10.43 -1.01
CA ASP A 69 23.79 10.88 0.30
C ASP A 69 23.62 9.80 1.39
N GLU A 70 23.11 8.63 1.04
CA GLU A 70 22.97 7.49 1.94
C GLU A 70 24.07 6.46 1.70
N THR A 71 24.25 5.60 2.70
CA THR A 71 25.10 4.41 2.60
C THR A 71 24.24 3.18 2.44
N PHE A 72 24.42 2.43 1.36
CA PHE A 72 23.75 1.15 1.16
C PHE A 72 24.30 0.12 2.14
N LYS A 73 23.44 -0.42 2.99
CA LYS A 73 23.78 -1.44 3.99
C LYS A 73 23.05 -2.73 3.71
N ALA A 74 23.79 -3.85 3.65
CA ALA A 74 23.22 -5.18 3.49
C ALA A 74 23.99 -6.21 4.31
N GLN A 75 23.27 -7.23 4.81
CA GLN A 75 23.87 -8.43 5.39
C GLN A 75 23.84 -9.54 4.36
N ILE A 76 25.00 -10.12 4.07
CA ILE A 76 25.13 -11.26 3.19
C ILE A 76 25.15 -12.54 4.03
N GLN A 77 24.26 -13.44 3.65
CA GLN A 77 24.11 -14.76 4.28
C GLN A 77 24.11 -15.83 3.18
N VAL A 78 24.37 -17.06 3.56
CA VAL A 78 24.24 -18.23 2.69
C VAL A 78 23.44 -19.30 3.42
N ALA A 79 22.29 -19.66 2.89
CA ALA A 79 21.57 -20.86 3.30
C ALA A 79 22.23 -22.07 2.64
N ASN A 80 22.78 -22.97 3.42
CA ASN A 80 23.35 -24.21 2.92
C ASN A 80 22.58 -25.38 3.52
N TYR A 81 21.74 -25.99 2.70
CA TYR A 81 20.97 -27.18 3.05
C TYR A 81 21.41 -28.42 2.25
N SER A 82 22.62 -28.35 1.64
CA SER A 82 23.28 -29.52 1.08
C SER A 82 23.87 -30.41 2.19
N ASP A 83 24.39 -31.55 1.84
CA ASP A 83 25.06 -32.51 2.76
C ASP A 83 26.52 -32.16 3.08
N THR A 84 27.08 -31.10 2.46
CA THR A 84 28.51 -30.75 2.59
C THR A 84 28.72 -29.32 3.09
N THR A 85 29.81 -29.14 3.84
CA THR A 85 30.28 -27.80 4.19
C THR A 85 31.23 -27.32 3.10
N LEU A 86 30.96 -26.10 2.58
CA LEU A 86 31.86 -25.45 1.61
C LEU A 86 32.81 -24.48 2.30
N ILE A 87 34.04 -24.45 1.83
CA ILE A 87 35.09 -23.45 2.23
C ILE A 87 35.60 -22.84 0.93
N THR A 88 34.99 -21.71 0.55
CA THR A 88 35.33 -21.01 -0.68
C THR A 88 34.87 -19.55 -0.57
N PRO A 89 35.52 -18.60 -1.28
CA PRO A 89 35.11 -17.21 -1.21
C PRO A 89 33.67 -16.98 -1.69
N THR A 90 32.90 -16.23 -0.92
CA THR A 90 31.66 -15.62 -1.35
C THR A 90 31.97 -14.20 -1.82
N ILE A 91 31.70 -13.92 -3.07
CA ILE A 91 32.01 -12.66 -3.76
C ILE A 91 30.71 -11.89 -3.93
N TRP A 92 30.72 -10.60 -3.62
CA TRP A 92 29.61 -9.69 -3.94
C TRP A 92 30.08 -8.55 -4.84
N THR A 93 29.21 -8.12 -5.73
CA THR A 93 29.42 -6.96 -6.61
C THR A 93 28.20 -6.08 -6.65
N LEU A 94 28.41 -4.77 -6.75
CA LEU A 94 27.37 -3.79 -7.09
C LEU A 94 27.67 -3.26 -8.49
N THR A 95 26.74 -3.49 -9.43
CA THR A 95 26.88 -3.07 -10.83
C THR A 95 25.67 -2.24 -11.27
N ASP A 96 25.84 -1.36 -12.25
CA ASP A 96 24.71 -0.71 -12.92
C ASP A 96 24.09 -1.64 -13.99
N GLU A 97 23.02 -1.18 -14.66
CA GLU A 97 22.34 -1.94 -15.71
C GLU A 97 23.20 -2.26 -16.93
N THR A 98 24.30 -1.53 -17.14
CA THR A 98 25.26 -1.79 -18.22
C THR A 98 26.32 -2.83 -17.83
N GLY A 99 26.32 -3.26 -16.58
CA GLY A 99 27.34 -4.16 -16.01
C GLY A 99 28.60 -3.45 -15.52
N LYS A 100 28.62 -2.09 -15.49
CA LYS A 100 29.74 -1.34 -14.95
C LYS A 100 29.81 -1.53 -13.44
N LEU A 101 30.97 -2.01 -12.99
CA LEU A 101 31.24 -2.23 -11.57
C LEU A 101 31.31 -0.91 -10.82
N GLN A 102 30.54 -0.81 -9.73
CA GLN A 102 30.61 0.29 -8.78
C GLN A 102 31.48 -0.08 -7.59
N GLN A 103 31.23 -1.23 -7.00
CA GLN A 103 32.00 -1.77 -5.87
C GLN A 103 31.92 -3.29 -5.83
N GLN A 104 32.93 -3.92 -5.21
CA GLN A 104 32.96 -5.36 -4.98
C GLN A 104 33.69 -5.71 -3.69
N GLY A 105 33.46 -6.90 -3.20
CA GLY A 105 34.19 -7.48 -2.07
C GLY A 105 34.10 -8.99 -2.04
N SER A 106 34.88 -9.59 -1.18
CA SER A 106 34.94 -11.04 -1.03
C SER A 106 35.18 -11.42 0.43
N ARG A 107 34.51 -12.49 0.86
CA ARG A 107 34.69 -13.04 2.20
C ARG A 107 34.74 -14.57 2.14
N GLU A 108 35.72 -15.17 2.78
CA GLU A 108 35.77 -16.60 2.94
C GLU A 108 35.43 -16.97 4.38
N VAL A 109 34.36 -17.74 4.55
CA VAL A 109 33.93 -18.33 5.82
C VAL A 109 33.44 -19.75 5.56
N PRO A 110 33.55 -20.67 6.51
CA PRO A 110 32.93 -21.98 6.36
C PRO A 110 31.41 -21.87 6.22
N LEU A 111 30.88 -22.32 5.09
CA LEU A 111 29.46 -22.41 4.83
C LEU A 111 28.97 -23.77 5.29
N SER A 112 28.72 -23.90 6.60
CA SER A 112 28.32 -25.17 7.21
C SER A 112 26.96 -25.64 6.69
N SER A 113 26.86 -26.96 6.50
CA SER A 113 25.60 -27.64 6.11
C SER A 113 24.49 -27.49 7.17
N GLY A 114 23.24 -27.53 6.74
CA GLY A 114 22.04 -27.56 7.57
C GLY A 114 21.67 -26.23 8.24
N LYS A 115 22.24 -25.11 7.84
CA LYS A 115 21.96 -23.80 8.45
C LYS A 115 22.14 -22.60 7.53
N VAL A 116 21.70 -21.44 8.01
CA VAL A 116 22.02 -20.13 7.43
C VAL A 116 23.32 -19.62 8.02
N ASN A 117 24.30 -19.39 7.16
CA ASN A 117 25.64 -18.92 7.52
C ASN A 117 25.72 -17.40 7.32
N GLN A 118 26.19 -16.66 8.32
CA GLN A 118 26.50 -15.24 8.16
C GLN A 118 27.85 -15.11 7.45
N VAL A 119 27.89 -14.33 6.38
CA VAL A 119 29.09 -14.17 5.55
C VAL A 119 29.71 -12.80 5.72
N ASP A 120 28.98 -11.73 5.42
CA ASP A 120 29.51 -10.37 5.41
C ASP A 120 28.44 -9.34 5.79
N SER A 121 28.91 -8.12 6.11
CA SER A 121 28.07 -6.94 6.34
C SER A 121 28.56 -5.81 5.47
N LEU A 122 27.77 -5.45 4.46
CA LEU A 122 28.13 -4.44 3.48
C LEU A 122 27.79 -3.04 3.98
N SER A 123 28.68 -2.09 3.64
CA SER A 123 28.46 -0.66 3.85
C SER A 123 29.07 0.07 2.65
N ILE A 124 28.24 0.39 1.66
CA ILE A 124 28.64 0.92 0.36
C ILE A 124 28.25 2.38 0.28
N ASP A 125 29.21 3.27 0.06
CA ASP A 125 28.98 4.67 -0.24
C ASP A 125 28.39 4.83 -1.65
N LEU A 126 27.29 5.57 -1.75
CA LEU A 126 26.59 5.81 -3.01
C LEU A 126 26.90 7.20 -3.61
N SER A 127 27.76 7.99 -3.00
CA SER A 127 28.00 9.40 -3.36
C SER A 127 28.58 9.59 -4.77
N GLU A 128 29.25 8.59 -5.31
CA GLU A 128 29.83 8.63 -6.69
C GLU A 128 28.76 8.46 -7.79
N ILE A 129 27.53 8.12 -7.42
CA ILE A 129 26.43 7.96 -8.37
C ILE A 129 25.83 9.31 -8.70
N THR A 130 25.96 9.74 -9.95
CA THR A 130 25.58 11.08 -10.40
C THR A 130 24.28 11.14 -11.21
N SER A 131 23.69 9.98 -11.57
CA SER A 131 22.45 9.89 -12.34
C SER A 131 21.52 8.85 -11.73
N PRO A 132 20.19 9.03 -11.86
CA PRO A 132 19.23 8.02 -11.43
C PRO A 132 19.51 6.70 -12.14
N GLY A 133 19.59 5.61 -11.39
CA GLY A 133 19.93 4.32 -11.94
C GLY A 133 19.34 3.15 -11.18
N LYS A 134 19.18 2.05 -11.90
CA LYS A 134 18.96 0.71 -11.34
C LYS A 134 20.31 0.02 -11.21
N TYR A 135 20.53 -0.59 -10.09
CA TYR A 135 21.77 -1.30 -9.76
C TYR A 135 21.47 -2.72 -9.32
N TYR A 136 22.42 -3.60 -9.50
CA TYR A 136 22.31 -5.00 -9.12
C TYR A 136 23.34 -5.31 -8.04
N LEU A 137 22.86 -5.82 -6.91
CA LEU A 137 23.70 -6.52 -5.95
C LEU A 137 23.74 -8.00 -6.36
N ASP A 138 24.88 -8.47 -6.81
CA ASP A 138 25.14 -9.88 -7.10
C ASP A 138 25.92 -10.51 -5.95
N VAL A 139 25.57 -11.74 -5.59
CA VAL A 139 26.33 -12.55 -4.65
C VAL A 139 26.57 -13.92 -5.25
N THR A 140 27.84 -14.31 -5.37
CA THR A 140 28.28 -15.56 -6.01
C THR A 140 29.21 -16.33 -5.09
N ILE A 141 29.04 -17.65 -4.99
CA ILE A 141 29.95 -18.55 -4.30
C ILE A 141 30.99 -19.06 -5.30
N SER A 142 32.25 -18.68 -5.12
CA SER A 142 33.30 -18.91 -6.10
C SER A 142 33.49 -20.41 -6.42
N GLY A 143 33.69 -20.71 -7.72
CA GLY A 143 33.87 -22.08 -8.19
C GLY A 143 32.63 -22.96 -8.14
N THR A 144 31.44 -22.38 -7.92
CA THR A 144 30.14 -23.10 -7.85
C THR A 144 29.10 -22.44 -8.77
N PRO A 145 27.98 -23.10 -9.07
CA PRO A 145 26.90 -22.47 -9.80
C PRO A 145 25.98 -21.59 -8.92
N TYR A 146 26.23 -21.50 -7.63
CA TYR A 146 25.35 -20.82 -6.68
C TYR A 146 25.58 -19.31 -6.70
N HIS A 147 24.55 -18.58 -7.10
CA HIS A 147 24.54 -17.12 -7.12
C HIS A 147 23.12 -16.60 -6.89
N ASN A 148 22.99 -15.32 -6.55
CA ASN A 148 21.69 -14.64 -6.48
C ASN A 148 21.88 -13.15 -6.76
N ARG A 149 20.79 -12.45 -7.14
CA ARG A 149 20.79 -11.06 -7.57
C ARG A 149 19.58 -10.31 -7.02
N TRP A 150 19.81 -9.07 -6.59
CA TRP A 150 18.75 -8.14 -6.16
C TRP A 150 18.91 -6.80 -6.83
N SER A 151 17.80 -6.21 -7.24
CA SER A 151 17.75 -4.85 -7.78
C SER A 151 17.64 -3.84 -6.65
N ILE A 152 18.34 -2.72 -6.78
CA ILE A 152 18.14 -1.50 -5.99
C ILE A 152 18.09 -0.30 -6.96
N TRP A 153 17.45 0.78 -6.53
CA TRP A 153 17.39 2.03 -7.28
C TRP A 153 18.05 3.13 -6.47
N VAL A 154 18.89 3.92 -7.13
CA VAL A 154 19.62 5.02 -6.49
C VAL A 154 19.31 6.31 -7.21
N TYR A 155 18.95 7.33 -6.44
CA TYR A 155 18.57 8.64 -6.95
C TYR A 155 19.48 9.72 -6.38
N PRO A 156 20.21 10.48 -7.23
CA PRO A 156 20.95 11.64 -6.78
C PRO A 156 19.99 12.79 -6.42
N PRO A 157 20.41 13.73 -5.58
CA PRO A 157 19.66 14.94 -5.33
C PRO A 157 19.50 15.72 -6.64
N TYR A 158 18.35 16.35 -6.82
CA TYR A 158 18.04 17.19 -7.99
C TYR A 158 17.27 18.43 -7.56
N ASN A 159 17.36 19.45 -8.38
CA ASN A 159 16.50 20.62 -8.25
C ASN A 159 15.28 20.45 -9.14
N MET A 160 14.08 20.64 -8.59
CA MET A 160 12.86 20.65 -9.39
C MET A 160 12.98 21.69 -10.49
N PRO A 161 12.65 21.36 -11.74
CA PRO A 161 12.74 22.31 -12.84
C PRO A 161 11.79 23.48 -12.58
N GLN A 162 12.30 24.71 -12.76
CA GLN A 162 11.43 25.87 -12.81
C GLN A 162 10.62 25.80 -14.11
N THR A 163 9.32 25.64 -14.01
CA THR A 163 8.45 25.40 -15.18
C THR A 163 7.17 26.23 -15.07
N ASN A 164 6.58 26.51 -16.23
CA ASN A 164 5.23 27.08 -16.32
C ASN A 164 4.15 25.99 -16.32
N ILE A 165 4.51 24.76 -15.92
CA ILE A 165 3.58 23.63 -15.81
C ILE A 165 2.74 23.83 -14.55
N ILE A 166 1.43 23.72 -14.70
CA ILE A 166 0.52 23.80 -13.58
C ILE A 166 0.43 22.41 -12.95
N ILE A 167 0.73 22.30 -11.65
CA ILE A 167 0.57 21.08 -10.88
C ILE A 167 -0.65 21.25 -9.98
N HIS A 168 -1.61 20.35 -10.09
CA HIS A 168 -2.86 20.42 -9.33
C HIS A 168 -3.36 19.04 -8.95
N ASP A 169 -4.11 18.95 -7.86
CA ASP A 169 -4.69 17.71 -7.32
C ASP A 169 -6.21 17.59 -7.52
N LYS A 170 -6.82 18.59 -8.17
CA LYS A 170 -8.26 18.64 -8.48
C LYS A 170 -8.48 18.98 -9.94
N PHE A 171 -9.49 18.38 -10.52
CA PHE A 171 -9.94 18.75 -11.87
C PHE A 171 -11.07 19.79 -11.77
N ASP A 172 -10.71 21.01 -11.45
CA ASP A 172 -11.60 22.14 -11.19
C ASP A 172 -11.51 23.24 -12.27
N SER A 173 -12.16 24.38 -12.03
CA SER A 173 -12.16 25.53 -12.94
C SER A 173 -10.77 26.08 -13.20
N THR A 174 -9.84 25.98 -12.25
CA THR A 174 -8.44 26.42 -12.41
C THR A 174 -7.73 25.59 -13.46
N VAL A 175 -7.83 24.27 -13.38
CA VAL A 175 -7.26 23.33 -14.34
C VAL A 175 -7.92 23.48 -15.70
N ILE A 176 -9.24 23.56 -15.75
CA ILE A 176 -10.01 23.72 -17.00
C ILE A 176 -9.61 25.00 -17.72
N SER A 177 -9.60 26.13 -17.01
CA SER A 177 -9.21 27.42 -17.59
C SER A 177 -7.76 27.40 -18.11
N ALA A 178 -6.85 26.74 -17.40
CA ALA A 178 -5.47 26.60 -17.84
C ALA A 178 -5.35 25.80 -19.14
N LEU A 179 -6.10 24.69 -19.25
CA LEU A 179 -6.13 23.85 -20.45
C LEU A 179 -6.75 24.59 -21.64
N GLU A 180 -7.82 25.36 -21.43
CA GLU A 180 -8.43 26.22 -22.45
C GLU A 180 -7.46 27.31 -22.95
N GLN A 181 -6.56 27.81 -22.08
CA GLN A 181 -5.51 28.75 -22.42
C GLN A 181 -4.28 28.10 -23.08
N GLY A 182 -4.31 26.78 -23.33
CA GLY A 182 -3.20 26.07 -23.99
C GLY A 182 -2.02 25.71 -23.06
N LYS A 183 -2.20 25.78 -21.74
CA LYS A 183 -1.14 25.46 -20.77
C LYS A 183 -0.95 23.94 -20.63
N LYS A 184 0.22 23.57 -20.08
CA LYS A 184 0.53 22.20 -19.68
C LYS A 184 0.13 22.00 -18.23
N VAL A 185 -0.59 20.89 -17.94
CA VAL A 185 -1.05 20.56 -16.58
C VAL A 185 -0.60 19.16 -16.21
N LEU A 186 0.03 19.01 -15.04
CA LEU A 186 0.22 17.75 -14.35
C LEU A 186 -0.89 17.61 -13.28
N LEU A 187 -1.81 16.70 -13.50
CA LEU A 187 -2.86 16.37 -12.54
C LEU A 187 -2.43 15.21 -11.67
N VAL A 188 -2.19 15.46 -10.38
CA VAL A 188 -1.93 14.44 -9.36
C VAL A 188 -3.28 13.91 -8.87
N ALA A 189 -3.73 12.81 -9.47
CA ALA A 189 -5.11 12.35 -9.39
C ALA A 189 -5.32 11.17 -8.41
N ASP A 190 -4.38 10.97 -7.49
CA ASP A 190 -4.39 9.84 -6.54
C ASP A 190 -5.63 9.78 -5.65
N GLN A 191 -6.29 10.92 -5.41
CA GLN A 191 -7.51 11.03 -4.62
C GLN A 191 -8.79 11.24 -5.47
N LEU A 192 -8.65 11.31 -6.81
CA LEU A 192 -9.78 11.57 -7.69
C LEU A 192 -10.49 10.27 -8.11
N GLY A 193 -11.73 10.42 -8.59
CA GLY A 193 -12.55 9.31 -9.09
C GLY A 193 -13.41 8.64 -8.01
N LYS A 194 -14.36 7.83 -8.48
CA LYS A 194 -15.30 7.05 -7.68
C LYS A 194 -15.16 5.58 -7.98
N LYS A 195 -15.85 4.72 -7.22
CA LYS A 195 -15.90 3.27 -7.45
C LYS A 195 -16.31 2.91 -8.89
N ASP A 196 -17.19 3.70 -9.51
CA ASP A 196 -17.75 3.41 -10.84
C ASP A 196 -16.84 3.88 -12.00
N ASN A 197 -15.82 4.68 -11.75
CA ASN A 197 -14.95 5.25 -12.78
C ASN A 197 -13.45 5.07 -12.48
N SER A 198 -13.11 4.47 -11.36
CA SER A 198 -11.71 4.25 -10.97
C SER A 198 -11.56 3.09 -9.99
N THR A 199 -10.41 2.46 -10.02
CA THR A 199 -10.02 1.35 -9.15
C THR A 199 -8.83 1.75 -8.28
N PRO A 200 -8.80 1.43 -6.97
CA PRO A 200 -7.64 1.65 -6.13
C PRO A 200 -6.43 0.87 -6.64
N LEU A 201 -5.24 1.47 -6.52
CA LEU A 201 -3.98 0.82 -6.84
C LEU A 201 -3.49 -0.04 -5.68
N TYR A 202 -3.02 -1.24 -5.98
CA TYR A 202 -2.39 -2.13 -5.02
C TYR A 202 -1.08 -2.67 -5.56
N PHE A 203 -0.03 -2.66 -4.72
CA PHE A 203 1.27 -3.20 -5.09
C PHE A 203 1.26 -4.74 -5.08
N THR A 204 0.69 -5.33 -4.04
CA THR A 204 0.57 -6.78 -3.92
C THR A 204 -0.73 -7.22 -4.55
N PRO A 205 -0.71 -8.07 -5.58
CA PRO A 205 -1.92 -8.61 -6.16
C PRO A 205 -2.75 -9.34 -5.10
N LEU A 206 -4.05 -9.06 -5.06
CA LEU A 206 -5.00 -9.85 -4.29
C LEU A 206 -5.48 -10.99 -5.19
N PHE A 207 -5.00 -12.18 -4.90
CA PHE A 207 -5.25 -13.37 -5.70
C PHE A 207 -6.71 -13.85 -5.67
N TRP A 208 -7.39 -13.64 -4.53
CA TRP A 208 -8.75 -14.10 -4.34
C TRP A 208 -9.75 -13.13 -4.95
N SER A 209 -10.65 -13.68 -5.70
CA SER A 209 -11.73 -13.03 -6.38
C SER A 209 -12.67 -12.30 -5.43
N THR A 210 -13.14 -11.14 -5.86
CA THR A 210 -14.22 -10.40 -5.20
C THR A 210 -15.53 -11.19 -5.18
N SER A 211 -15.69 -12.22 -6.02
CA SER A 211 -16.87 -13.10 -6.01
C SER A 211 -16.92 -14.02 -4.80
N PHE A 212 -15.78 -14.44 -4.25
CA PHE A 212 -15.71 -15.22 -3.01
C PHE A 212 -15.81 -14.34 -1.76
N PHE A 213 -15.46 -13.07 -1.86
CA PHE A 213 -15.48 -12.12 -0.76
C PHE A 213 -16.36 -10.90 -1.09
N PRO A 214 -17.69 -11.05 -1.03
CA PRO A 214 -18.60 -9.94 -1.30
C PRO A 214 -18.30 -8.74 -0.40
N GLY A 215 -18.12 -7.58 -0.99
CA GLY A 215 -17.75 -6.35 -0.28
C GLY A 215 -16.25 -6.01 -0.29
N GLN A 216 -15.40 -6.90 -0.77
CA GLN A 216 -14.03 -6.52 -1.11
C GLN A 216 -14.04 -5.53 -2.28
N SER A 217 -13.25 -4.47 -2.18
CA SER A 217 -13.09 -3.52 -3.29
C SER A 217 -12.37 -4.18 -4.46
N ASN A 218 -12.70 -3.75 -5.67
CA ASN A 218 -11.91 -4.08 -6.84
C ASN A 218 -10.46 -3.71 -6.59
N THR A 219 -9.53 -4.50 -7.11
CA THR A 219 -8.09 -4.31 -6.91
C THR A 219 -7.37 -4.38 -8.26
N THR A 220 -6.09 -4.05 -8.24
CA THR A 220 -5.21 -4.22 -9.41
C THR A 220 -4.23 -5.37 -9.15
N LEU A 221 -3.86 -6.08 -10.22
CA LEU A 221 -2.96 -7.23 -10.19
C LEU A 221 -1.51 -6.86 -10.53
N GLY A 222 -1.12 -5.60 -10.32
CA GLY A 222 0.12 -5.01 -10.78
C GLY A 222 -0.14 -4.10 -11.96
N ALA A 223 0.92 -3.68 -12.66
CA ALA A 223 0.79 -2.79 -13.82
C ALA A 223 1.80 -3.15 -14.91
N TRP A 224 1.37 -3.02 -16.15
CA TRP A 224 2.27 -2.91 -17.29
C TRP A 224 2.75 -1.47 -17.43
N ILE A 225 4.05 -1.30 -17.68
CA ILE A 225 4.71 0.00 -17.77
C ILE A 225 5.41 0.10 -19.12
N ASP A 226 5.13 1.14 -19.88
CA ASP A 226 5.92 1.49 -21.06
C ASP A 226 7.24 2.13 -20.61
N LYS A 227 8.21 1.30 -20.23
CA LYS A 227 9.51 1.77 -19.72
C LYS A 227 10.31 2.57 -20.75
N ALA A 228 10.01 2.44 -22.04
CA ALA A 228 10.67 3.20 -23.10
C ALA A 228 10.09 4.60 -23.26
N HIS A 229 8.95 4.90 -22.62
CA HIS A 229 8.32 6.20 -22.70
C HIS A 229 9.21 7.31 -22.11
N PRO A 230 9.38 8.46 -22.79
CA PRO A 230 10.25 9.55 -22.31
C PRO A 230 9.90 10.10 -20.90
N ALA A 231 8.70 9.87 -20.43
CA ALA A 231 8.29 10.20 -19.06
C ALA A 231 9.15 9.51 -17.99
N PHE A 232 9.83 8.41 -18.32
CA PHE A 232 10.71 7.66 -17.41
C PHE A 232 12.20 7.90 -17.67
N SER A 233 12.57 8.88 -18.47
CA SER A 233 13.99 9.20 -18.76
C SER A 233 14.81 9.50 -17.51
N GLN A 234 14.17 9.95 -16.43
CA GLN A 234 14.79 10.21 -15.13
C GLN A 234 14.26 9.28 -14.03
N PHE A 235 13.53 8.22 -14.39
CA PHE A 235 12.97 7.23 -13.48
C PHE A 235 13.15 5.82 -14.06
N PRO A 236 14.37 5.28 -14.03
CA PRO A 236 14.64 3.94 -14.54
C PRO A 236 13.71 2.92 -13.92
N THR A 237 12.98 2.18 -14.75
CA THR A 237 11.95 1.23 -14.31
C THR A 237 11.88 0.02 -15.25
N ASP A 238 11.27 -1.05 -14.80
CA ASP A 238 10.96 -2.21 -15.62
C ASP A 238 9.59 -2.08 -16.30
N ASN A 239 9.22 -3.08 -17.12
CA ASN A 239 7.89 -3.12 -17.77
C ASN A 239 6.75 -3.43 -16.78
N TYR A 240 7.04 -3.62 -15.53
CA TYR A 240 6.10 -3.98 -14.47
C TYR A 240 6.45 -3.25 -13.18
N THR A 241 5.51 -3.24 -12.22
CA THR A 241 5.73 -2.67 -10.90
C THR A 241 6.62 -3.57 -10.05
N ASP A 242 7.93 -3.29 -10.00
CA ASP A 242 8.90 -3.91 -9.09
C ASP A 242 8.93 -3.15 -7.75
N TRP A 243 9.76 -3.56 -6.82
CA TRP A 243 9.92 -3.02 -5.46
C TRP A 243 10.10 -1.50 -5.40
N GLN A 244 10.64 -0.89 -6.45
CA GLN A 244 10.69 0.55 -6.64
C GLN A 244 9.32 1.22 -6.48
N TRP A 245 8.25 0.58 -6.98
CA TRP A 245 6.90 1.13 -7.00
C TRP A 245 6.13 0.94 -5.70
N LYS A 246 6.63 0.08 -4.78
CA LYS A 246 5.90 -0.30 -3.56
C LYS A 246 5.45 0.90 -2.73
N GLU A 247 6.33 1.89 -2.55
CA GLU A 247 6.03 3.04 -1.70
C GLU A 247 4.96 3.96 -2.29
N ILE A 248 4.93 4.09 -3.62
CA ILE A 248 4.04 5.00 -4.33
C ILE A 248 2.78 4.35 -4.87
N THR A 249 2.67 3.01 -4.82
CA THR A 249 1.45 2.31 -5.26
C THR A 249 0.34 2.49 -4.22
N GLN A 250 -0.05 3.73 -4.04
CA GLN A 250 -1.21 4.21 -3.28
C GLN A 250 -1.86 5.28 -4.14
N GLY A 251 -3.13 5.14 -4.42
CA GLY A 251 -3.85 6.07 -5.30
C GLY A 251 -4.88 5.36 -6.16
N ARG A 252 -5.08 5.86 -7.36
CA ARG A 252 -6.17 5.43 -8.24
C ARG A 252 -5.71 5.16 -9.66
N SER A 253 -6.37 4.20 -10.30
CA SER A 253 -6.38 4.02 -11.77
C SER A 253 -7.76 4.31 -12.31
N PHE A 254 -7.85 4.89 -13.49
CA PHE A 254 -9.09 5.33 -14.10
C PHE A 254 -9.54 4.33 -15.15
N ILE A 255 -10.85 4.05 -15.22
CA ILE A 255 -11.44 3.17 -16.21
C ILE A 255 -11.53 3.93 -17.54
N ILE A 256 -10.92 3.37 -18.58
CA ILE A 256 -10.83 3.98 -19.91
C ILE A 256 -11.39 3.07 -21.01
N ASN A 257 -12.39 2.25 -20.71
CA ASN A 257 -13.01 1.31 -21.64
C ASN A 257 -13.55 2.02 -22.89
N GLU A 258 -14.10 3.24 -22.73
CA GLU A 258 -14.64 4.06 -23.81
C GLU A 258 -13.55 4.76 -24.65
N HIS A 259 -12.28 4.60 -24.27
CA HIS A 259 -11.13 5.21 -24.91
C HIS A 259 -10.13 4.17 -25.41
N PRO A 260 -10.52 3.27 -26.36
CA PRO A 260 -9.66 2.14 -26.75
C PRO A 260 -8.34 2.57 -27.40
N GLN A 261 -8.30 3.77 -27.99
CA GLN A 261 -7.11 4.34 -28.63
C GLN A 261 -6.21 5.13 -27.67
N LEU A 262 -6.63 5.36 -26.43
CA LEU A 262 -5.77 5.92 -25.42
C LEU A 262 -4.76 4.86 -24.98
N HIS A 263 -3.48 5.15 -25.14
CA HIS A 263 -2.38 4.29 -24.71
C HIS A 263 -1.84 4.81 -23.37
N PRO A 264 -2.10 4.12 -22.26
CA PRO A 264 -1.54 4.50 -20.98
C PRO A 264 -0.02 4.36 -20.95
N ILE A 265 0.67 5.28 -20.28
CA ILE A 265 2.10 5.17 -19.96
C ILE A 265 2.29 4.09 -18.88
N VAL A 266 1.34 4.03 -17.92
CA VAL A 266 1.23 2.95 -16.94
C VAL A 266 -0.20 2.43 -16.95
N GLN A 267 -0.34 1.16 -17.27
CA GLN A 267 -1.61 0.45 -17.34
C GLN A 267 -1.70 -0.59 -16.24
N PRO A 268 -2.39 -0.30 -15.14
CA PRO A 268 -2.72 -1.32 -14.14
C PRO A 268 -3.55 -2.45 -14.75
N VAL A 269 -3.31 -3.66 -14.29
CA VAL A 269 -4.07 -4.84 -14.70
C VAL A 269 -5.28 -4.96 -13.79
N SER A 270 -6.47 -5.00 -14.36
CA SER A 270 -7.73 -5.20 -13.65
C SER A 270 -7.79 -6.60 -13.02
N ASP A 271 -8.70 -6.79 -12.08
CA ASP A 271 -8.91 -8.11 -11.51
C ASP A 271 -9.53 -9.09 -12.56
N PHE A 272 -9.48 -10.39 -12.25
CA PHE A 272 -9.90 -11.44 -13.16
C PHE A 272 -11.38 -11.40 -13.59
N HIS A 273 -12.23 -10.73 -12.80
CA HIS A 273 -13.69 -10.77 -12.99
C HIS A 273 -14.23 -9.54 -13.71
N ILE A 274 -13.52 -8.42 -13.66
CA ILE A 274 -14.02 -7.13 -14.15
C ILE A 274 -13.38 -6.79 -15.48
N ASN A 275 -12.09 -7.04 -15.65
CA ASN A 275 -11.33 -6.83 -16.89
C ASN A 275 -11.49 -5.43 -17.51
N ASP A 276 -11.53 -4.39 -16.67
CA ASP A 276 -11.53 -3.01 -17.14
C ASP A 276 -10.19 -2.64 -17.77
N LYS A 277 -10.20 -1.85 -18.84
CA LYS A 277 -8.99 -1.15 -19.29
C LYS A 277 -8.70 0.01 -18.37
N LEU A 278 -7.59 -0.05 -17.66
CA LEU A 278 -7.20 0.91 -16.64
C LEU A 278 -6.04 1.80 -17.10
N ALA A 279 -5.97 3.03 -16.58
CA ALA A 279 -4.86 3.95 -16.76
C ALA A 279 -4.52 4.63 -15.44
N SER A 280 -3.27 4.54 -14.99
CA SER A 280 -2.78 5.28 -13.81
C SER A 280 -1.85 6.43 -14.16
N ILE A 281 -1.06 6.31 -15.25
CA ILE A 281 -0.34 7.43 -15.85
C ILE A 281 -0.70 7.45 -17.34
N PHE A 282 -1.23 8.58 -17.80
CA PHE A 282 -1.56 8.79 -19.20
C PHE A 282 -1.54 10.27 -19.58
N GLU A 283 -1.48 10.54 -20.86
CA GLU A 283 -1.50 11.91 -21.37
C GLU A 283 -2.57 12.11 -22.46
N CYS A 284 -3.09 13.33 -22.54
CA CYS A 284 -4.06 13.68 -23.59
C CYS A 284 -4.02 15.18 -23.90
N LYS A 285 -4.55 15.54 -25.09
CA LYS A 285 -4.91 16.92 -25.43
C LYS A 285 -6.28 17.22 -24.81
N VAL A 286 -6.42 18.40 -24.27
CA VAL A 286 -7.68 18.90 -23.70
C VAL A 286 -7.87 20.33 -24.14
N SER A 287 -8.89 20.59 -24.97
CA SER A 287 -9.03 21.90 -25.61
C SER A 287 -7.75 22.31 -26.34
N LYS A 288 -7.12 23.43 -25.97
CA LYS A 288 -5.84 23.90 -26.50
C LYS A 288 -4.63 23.41 -25.70
N GLY A 289 -4.86 22.86 -24.51
CA GLY A 289 -3.83 22.46 -23.56
C GLY A 289 -3.41 21.00 -23.66
N LYS A 290 -2.43 20.66 -22.82
CA LYS A 290 -1.89 19.29 -22.71
C LYS A 290 -1.94 18.87 -21.26
N LEU A 291 -2.57 17.71 -21.02
CA LEU A 291 -2.74 17.15 -19.70
C LEU A 291 -1.92 15.87 -19.55
N LEU A 292 -1.16 15.77 -18.47
CA LEU A 292 -0.59 14.52 -18.00
C LEU A 292 -1.23 14.19 -16.66
N VAL A 293 -1.81 13.01 -16.55
CA VAL A 293 -2.49 12.49 -15.36
C VAL A 293 -1.59 11.49 -14.67
N CYS A 294 -1.44 11.62 -13.35
CA CYS A 294 -0.75 10.65 -12.52
C CYS A 294 -1.66 10.25 -11.35
N GLY A 295 -2.08 8.99 -11.34
CA GLY A 295 -2.91 8.42 -10.27
C GLY A 295 -2.12 7.92 -9.06
N TYR A 296 -0.80 8.05 -9.05
CA TYR A 296 0.06 7.76 -7.90
C TYR A 296 0.23 9.00 -7.02
N ASN A 297 0.41 8.80 -5.71
CA ASN A 297 0.62 9.90 -4.78
C ASN A 297 2.04 10.47 -4.90
N LEU A 298 2.18 11.56 -5.67
CA LEU A 298 3.46 12.27 -5.88
C LEU A 298 3.80 13.24 -4.73
N ASN A 299 2.96 13.37 -3.72
CA ASN A 299 3.15 14.25 -2.58
C ASN A 299 3.65 13.51 -1.32
N LEU A 300 3.90 12.21 -1.43
CA LEU A 300 4.54 11.45 -0.37
C LEU A 300 5.96 11.97 -0.11
N ASP A 301 6.36 12.01 1.16
CA ASP A 301 7.76 12.28 1.54
C ASP A 301 8.61 11.01 1.32
N SER A 302 8.83 10.69 0.06
CA SER A 302 9.55 9.51 -0.40
C SER A 302 10.49 9.88 -1.53
N PRO A 303 11.72 9.35 -1.56
CA PRO A 303 12.64 9.51 -2.69
C PRO A 303 12.01 9.09 -4.02
N VAL A 304 11.23 8.03 -4.01
CA VAL A 304 10.56 7.49 -5.20
C VAL A 304 9.51 8.46 -5.73
N ALA A 305 8.64 8.97 -4.85
CA ALA A 305 7.60 9.93 -5.24
C ALA A 305 8.22 11.21 -5.82
N ARG A 306 9.26 11.72 -5.16
CA ARG A 306 10.02 12.90 -5.64
C ARG A 306 10.67 12.62 -7.00
N GLN A 307 11.30 11.44 -7.18
CA GLN A 307 11.97 11.09 -8.42
C GLN A 307 10.98 10.92 -9.58
N LEU A 308 9.85 10.26 -9.36
CA LEU A 308 8.80 10.12 -10.37
C LEU A 308 8.24 11.50 -10.75
N LYS A 309 7.93 12.35 -9.77
CA LYS A 309 7.46 13.72 -10.01
C LYS A 309 8.45 14.51 -10.86
N TYR A 310 9.74 14.43 -10.51
CA TYR A 310 10.80 15.06 -11.29
C TYR A 310 10.83 14.57 -12.73
N SER A 311 10.79 13.25 -12.94
CA SER A 311 10.82 12.64 -14.28
C SER A 311 9.63 13.08 -15.15
N LEU A 312 8.42 13.09 -14.58
CA LEU A 312 7.22 13.55 -15.28
C LEU A 312 7.32 15.03 -15.66
N LEU A 313 7.76 15.89 -14.74
CA LEU A 313 7.95 17.31 -15.01
C LEU A 313 9.06 17.54 -16.04
N HIS A 314 10.18 16.81 -15.92
CA HIS A 314 11.25 16.88 -16.90
C HIS A 314 10.74 16.54 -18.30
N TYR A 315 10.01 15.45 -18.45
CA TYR A 315 9.36 15.07 -19.71
C TYR A 315 8.43 16.17 -20.22
N MET A 316 7.58 16.72 -19.38
CA MET A 316 6.63 17.78 -19.76
C MET A 316 7.32 19.08 -20.23
N THR A 317 8.58 19.33 -19.84
CA THR A 317 9.34 20.48 -20.37
C THR A 317 9.83 20.28 -21.79
N GLN A 318 10.00 19.03 -22.23
CA GLN A 318 10.55 18.68 -23.53
C GLN A 318 9.56 18.93 -24.67
N SER A 319 10.08 19.06 -25.89
CA SER A 319 9.26 19.25 -27.10
C SER A 319 8.45 18.00 -27.47
N ASN A 320 8.93 16.83 -27.09
CA ASN A 320 8.26 15.53 -27.33
C ASN A 320 7.03 15.29 -26.41
N PHE A 321 6.80 16.11 -25.39
CA PHE A 321 5.52 16.13 -24.70
C PHE A 321 4.44 16.70 -25.63
N ASN A 322 3.89 15.83 -26.43
CA ASN A 322 2.86 16.17 -27.43
C ASN A 322 1.84 15.03 -27.56
N PRO A 323 0.91 14.90 -26.62
CA PRO A 323 -0.11 13.86 -26.65
C PRO A 323 -0.83 13.80 -27.99
N SER A 324 -1.05 12.60 -28.52
CA SER A 324 -1.77 12.40 -29.78
C SER A 324 -3.28 12.31 -29.60
N TYR A 325 -3.72 11.76 -28.46
CA TYR A 325 -5.13 11.52 -28.14
C TYR A 325 -5.79 12.74 -27.48
N SER A 326 -7.03 13.02 -27.86
CA SER A 326 -7.80 14.14 -27.31
C SER A 326 -8.96 13.63 -26.47
N ILE A 327 -9.22 14.26 -25.33
CA ILE A 327 -10.39 13.98 -24.48
C ILE A 327 -11.12 15.29 -24.17
N GLU A 328 -12.44 15.24 -24.25
CA GLU A 328 -13.29 16.37 -23.97
C GLU A 328 -13.37 16.65 -22.44
N ILE A 329 -13.50 17.94 -22.10
CA ILE A 329 -13.53 18.40 -20.68
C ILE A 329 -14.64 17.70 -19.90
N ASP A 330 -15.84 17.53 -20.47
CA ASP A 330 -16.96 16.90 -19.78
C ASP A 330 -16.75 15.40 -19.53
N THR A 331 -16.02 14.73 -20.40
CA THR A 331 -15.57 13.35 -20.18
C THR A 331 -14.61 13.26 -19.00
N LEU A 332 -13.62 14.17 -18.94
CA LEU A 332 -12.69 14.23 -17.82
C LEU A 332 -13.37 14.62 -16.49
N LYS A 333 -14.35 15.51 -16.52
CA LYS A 333 -15.18 15.79 -15.33
C LYS A 333 -15.87 14.54 -14.79
N LYS A 334 -16.40 13.69 -15.67
CA LYS A 334 -17.01 12.40 -15.29
C LYS A 334 -15.93 11.44 -14.76
N MET A 335 -14.80 11.32 -15.46
CA MET A 335 -13.70 10.44 -15.09
C MET A 335 -13.11 10.78 -13.71
N PHE A 336 -12.91 12.07 -13.44
CA PHE A 336 -12.36 12.56 -12.17
C PHE A 336 -13.43 12.97 -11.16
N ALA A 337 -14.70 12.70 -11.44
CA ALA A 337 -15.78 13.02 -10.53
C ALA A 337 -15.49 12.43 -9.14
N TYR A 338 -15.17 13.30 -8.22
CA TYR A 338 -14.96 13.01 -6.82
C TYR A 338 -16.16 13.49 -6.04
N THR A 339 -16.78 12.62 -5.28
CA THR A 339 -17.61 13.05 -4.17
C THR A 339 -16.68 13.16 -2.99
N PRO A 340 -16.37 14.33 -2.45
CA PRO A 340 -15.65 14.40 -1.20
C PRO A 340 -16.38 13.44 -0.25
N LYS A 341 -15.66 12.51 0.41
CA LYS A 341 -16.16 12.03 1.69
C LYS A 341 -16.56 13.30 2.41
N ALA A 342 -17.85 13.44 2.79
CA ALA A 342 -18.22 14.54 3.64
C ALA A 342 -17.13 14.57 4.70
N MET A 343 -16.36 15.65 4.75
CA MET A 343 -15.44 15.87 5.86
C MET A 343 -16.38 16.01 7.04
N VAL A 344 -16.62 14.87 7.71
CA VAL A 344 -17.16 14.94 9.05
C VAL A 344 -16.08 15.68 9.78
N SER A 345 -16.31 16.97 10.03
CA SER A 345 -15.34 17.81 10.71
C SER A 345 -15.11 17.15 12.05
N VAL A 346 -13.90 16.64 12.24
CA VAL A 346 -13.48 16.14 13.55
C VAL A 346 -13.79 17.27 14.53
N PRO A 347 -14.56 17.04 15.62
CA PRO A 347 -14.90 18.08 16.56
C PRO A 347 -13.63 18.73 17.08
N LYS A 348 -13.69 20.05 17.33
CA LYS A 348 -12.57 20.82 17.87
C LYS A 348 -12.01 20.15 19.12
N GLY A 349 -10.71 19.88 19.11
CA GLY A 349 -9.99 19.18 20.19
C GLY A 349 -9.65 17.72 19.91
N PHE A 350 -10.11 17.16 18.77
CA PHE A 350 -9.81 15.78 18.37
C PHE A 350 -8.89 15.69 17.14
N GLU A 351 -8.34 16.80 16.67
CA GLU A 351 -7.53 16.89 15.47
C GLU A 351 -6.22 16.08 15.56
N ASN A 352 -5.73 15.86 16.79
CA ASN A 352 -4.51 15.10 17.08
C ASN A 352 -4.77 13.64 17.46
N SER A 353 -5.97 13.11 17.19
CA SER A 353 -6.27 11.72 17.47
C SER A 353 -5.40 10.80 16.60
N ILE A 354 -4.93 9.68 17.18
CA ILE A 354 -4.33 8.58 16.42
C ILE A 354 -5.39 7.63 15.89
N LEU A 355 -6.59 7.68 16.44
CA LEU A 355 -7.78 6.97 15.96
C LEU A 355 -9.02 7.85 16.22
N TYR A 356 -9.81 8.11 15.18
CA TYR A 356 -11.13 8.71 15.27
C TYR A 356 -12.09 7.97 14.34
N ILE A 357 -13.12 7.37 14.90
CA ILE A 357 -14.10 6.56 14.18
C ILE A 357 -15.53 6.96 14.55
N SER A 358 -16.42 6.91 13.57
CA SER A 358 -17.86 7.08 13.72
C SER A 358 -18.58 5.82 13.27
N CYS A 359 -19.66 5.46 13.93
CA CYS A 359 -20.52 4.35 13.53
C CYS A 359 -21.08 4.56 12.12
N GLY A 360 -20.96 3.56 11.26
CA GLY A 360 -21.35 3.61 9.85
C GLY A 360 -22.63 2.80 9.54
N LYS A 361 -22.84 2.54 8.24
CA LYS A 361 -24.00 1.80 7.75
C LYS A 361 -23.84 0.28 7.99
N GLN A 362 -24.93 -0.36 8.35
CA GLN A 362 -25.01 -1.80 8.50
C GLN A 362 -24.94 -2.51 7.13
N MET A 363 -24.09 -3.55 7.02
CA MET A 363 -24.19 -4.55 5.94
C MET A 363 -24.84 -5.83 6.47
N LYS A 364 -25.83 -6.37 5.72
CA LYS A 364 -26.43 -7.68 6.03
C LYS A 364 -25.41 -8.79 5.72
N ASN A 365 -25.01 -9.57 6.71
CA ASN A 365 -24.38 -10.86 6.48
C ASN A 365 -25.46 -11.94 6.30
N SER A 366 -25.27 -12.82 5.33
CA SER A 366 -26.15 -13.94 5.01
C SER A 366 -25.98 -15.16 5.94
N GLY A 367 -25.66 -14.94 7.22
CA GLY A 367 -25.46 -16.04 8.19
C GLY A 367 -25.71 -15.61 9.63
N SER A 368 -26.01 -16.58 10.49
CA SER A 368 -26.44 -16.44 11.90
C SER A 368 -25.30 -16.05 12.88
N ALA A 369 -24.27 -15.34 12.45
CA ALA A 369 -23.21 -14.83 13.31
C ALA A 369 -23.51 -13.42 13.83
N PRO A 370 -23.02 -13.02 15.03
CA PRO A 370 -23.19 -11.68 15.54
C PRO A 370 -22.59 -10.65 14.58
N TRP A 371 -23.31 -9.54 14.39
CA TRP A 371 -23.00 -8.47 13.45
C TRP A 371 -21.64 -7.83 13.76
N THR A 372 -20.73 -7.85 12.80
CA THR A 372 -19.57 -6.95 12.79
C THR A 372 -19.93 -5.74 11.95
N ALA A 373 -19.79 -4.53 12.51
CA ALA A 373 -19.96 -3.30 11.78
C ALA A 373 -18.85 -3.18 10.72
N THR A 374 -19.19 -3.23 9.44
CA THR A 374 -18.22 -3.35 8.35
C THR A 374 -17.97 -2.07 7.57
N LEU A 375 -18.70 -0.98 7.87
CA LEU A 375 -18.59 0.30 7.18
C LEU A 375 -18.62 1.49 8.14
N ASP A 376 -17.75 1.49 9.15
CA ASP A 376 -17.56 2.66 9.99
C ASP A 376 -16.80 3.75 9.23
N HIS A 377 -17.11 5.00 9.53
CA HIS A 377 -16.36 6.13 9.02
C HIS A 377 -15.10 6.30 9.85
N ILE A 378 -13.94 6.03 9.24
CA ILE A 378 -12.64 6.30 9.84
C ILE A 378 -12.23 7.69 9.40
N GLU A 379 -12.16 8.62 10.35
CA GLU A 379 -11.75 10.00 10.09
C GLU A 379 -10.24 10.17 10.23
N ILE A 380 -9.66 9.58 11.28
CA ILE A 380 -8.23 9.56 11.55
C ILE A 380 -7.85 8.13 11.96
N GLN A 381 -6.81 7.60 11.37
CA GLN A 381 -6.27 6.29 11.76
C GLN A 381 -4.76 6.24 11.52
N ASP A 382 -3.99 6.08 12.60
CA ASP A 382 -2.59 5.64 12.51
C ASP A 382 -2.56 4.22 11.92
N GLU A 383 -1.65 3.95 11.00
CA GLU A 383 -1.53 2.65 10.31
C GLU A 383 -1.34 1.46 11.26
N ARG A 384 -0.83 1.72 12.47
CA ARG A 384 -0.59 0.74 13.52
C ARG A 384 -1.83 0.50 14.39
N CYS A 385 -2.86 1.34 14.26
CA CYS A 385 -4.12 1.21 15.01
C CYS A 385 -5.15 0.44 14.17
N LYS A 386 -5.78 -0.57 14.77
CA LYS A 386 -6.94 -1.26 14.21
C LYS A 386 -8.02 -1.32 15.28
N TYR A 387 -9.27 -1.44 14.87
CA TYR A 387 -10.37 -1.55 15.82
C TYR A 387 -11.40 -2.60 15.37
N LYS A 388 -12.16 -3.08 16.34
CA LYS A 388 -13.31 -3.97 16.13
C LYS A 388 -14.38 -3.61 17.16
N VAL A 389 -15.62 -3.40 16.70
CA VAL A 389 -16.78 -3.21 17.59
C VAL A 389 -17.70 -4.41 17.46
N THR A 390 -18.00 -5.04 18.60
CA THR A 390 -18.99 -6.12 18.69
C THR A 390 -20.20 -5.56 19.44
N CYS A 391 -21.37 -5.53 18.78
CA CYS A 391 -22.61 -4.97 19.29
C CYS A 391 -23.82 -5.83 18.84
N ASP A 392 -24.98 -5.62 19.49
CA ASP A 392 -26.21 -6.38 19.16
C ASP A 392 -26.83 -5.86 17.86
N ASN A 393 -26.76 -4.54 17.60
CA ASN A 393 -27.38 -3.88 16.45
C ASN A 393 -26.71 -2.53 16.14
N ILE A 394 -27.02 -1.95 14.98
CA ILE A 394 -26.72 -0.56 14.64
C ILE A 394 -28.03 0.23 14.60
N TRP A 395 -28.15 1.21 15.47
CA TRP A 395 -29.22 2.19 15.43
C TRP A 395 -29.01 3.18 14.30
N LYS A 396 -30.12 3.53 13.63
CA LYS A 396 -30.10 4.57 12.60
C LYS A 396 -31.40 5.35 12.64
N ASP A 397 -31.28 6.67 12.74
CA ASP A 397 -32.38 7.63 12.56
C ASP A 397 -31.87 8.92 11.87
N GLU A 398 -32.67 9.97 11.89
CA GLU A 398 -32.32 11.30 11.32
C GLU A 398 -31.14 11.99 12.04
N LYS A 399 -30.88 11.63 13.31
CA LYS A 399 -29.77 12.20 14.10
C LYS A 399 -28.43 11.53 13.82
N GLY A 400 -28.45 10.29 13.28
CA GLY A 400 -27.22 9.58 12.93
C GLY A 400 -27.27 8.06 13.07
N THR A 401 -26.11 7.47 13.23
CA THR A 401 -25.88 6.03 13.44
C THR A 401 -25.11 5.79 14.72
N ALA A 402 -25.45 4.71 15.44
CA ALA A 402 -24.76 4.31 16.66
C ALA A 402 -24.71 2.78 16.80
N TRP A 403 -23.60 2.24 17.29
CA TRP A 403 -23.54 0.86 17.76
C TRP A 403 -24.40 0.76 19.04
N THR A 404 -25.22 -0.26 19.12
CA THR A 404 -26.11 -0.45 20.28
C THR A 404 -26.11 -1.90 20.73
N GLY A 405 -26.16 -2.10 22.04
CA GLY A 405 -26.16 -3.43 22.62
C GLY A 405 -26.33 -3.42 24.14
N LYS A 406 -26.87 -4.53 24.66
CA LYS A 406 -26.94 -4.76 26.10
C LYS A 406 -25.50 -4.88 26.67
N ASN A 407 -24.66 -5.60 25.91
CA ASN A 407 -23.22 -5.73 26.16
C ASN A 407 -22.50 -5.48 24.84
N MET A 408 -21.63 -4.50 24.82
CA MET A 408 -20.76 -4.24 23.66
C MET A 408 -19.30 -4.44 24.05
N THR A 409 -18.50 -4.89 23.09
CA THR A 409 -17.04 -4.96 23.23
C THR A 409 -16.39 -4.17 22.11
N ILE A 410 -15.46 -3.31 22.47
CA ILE A 410 -14.67 -2.52 21.54
C ILE A 410 -13.22 -2.88 21.77
N GLU A 411 -12.57 -3.41 20.74
CA GLU A 411 -11.15 -3.79 20.77
C GLU A 411 -10.39 -2.80 19.89
N ILE A 412 -9.34 -2.18 20.43
CA ILE A 412 -8.47 -1.25 19.69
C ILE A 412 -7.05 -1.79 19.77
N GLN A 413 -6.48 -2.19 18.64
CA GLN A 413 -5.05 -2.52 18.53
C GLN A 413 -4.26 -1.21 18.47
N THR A 414 -3.17 -1.12 19.24
CA THR A 414 -2.30 0.05 19.31
C THR A 414 -0.83 -0.39 19.34
N PRO A 415 0.13 0.51 19.13
CA PRO A 415 1.51 0.23 19.54
C PRO A 415 1.60 -0.11 21.03
N GLU A 416 2.47 -1.05 21.40
CA GLU A 416 2.71 -1.45 22.79
C GLU A 416 3.18 -0.27 23.65
N GLY A 417 2.69 -0.21 24.88
CA GLY A 417 3.10 0.78 25.88
C GLY A 417 2.68 2.22 25.59
N ILE A 418 1.72 2.44 24.69
CA ILE A 418 1.19 3.79 24.38
C ILE A 418 0.32 4.30 25.53
N ILE A 419 0.42 5.60 25.83
CA ILE A 419 -0.37 6.29 26.84
C ILE A 419 -1.24 7.34 26.16
N GLY A 420 -2.46 7.56 26.65
CA GLY A 420 -3.31 8.59 26.06
C GLY A 420 -4.69 8.71 26.67
N ASP A 421 -5.52 9.50 26.02
CA ASP A 421 -6.91 9.75 26.36
C ASP A 421 -7.84 9.10 25.36
N LEU A 422 -8.67 8.18 25.82
CA LEU A 422 -9.69 7.53 25.00
C LEU A 422 -11.05 8.15 25.30
N TYR A 423 -11.71 8.62 24.25
CA TYR A 423 -13.02 9.27 24.33
C TYR A 423 -14.06 8.38 23.64
N VAL A 424 -15.19 8.20 24.30
CA VAL A 424 -16.34 7.44 23.79
C VAL A 424 -17.58 8.32 23.88
N LYS A 425 -18.28 8.51 22.75
CA LYS A 425 -19.49 9.32 22.66
C LYS A 425 -20.73 8.44 22.83
N PHE A 426 -21.42 8.66 23.94
CA PHE A 426 -22.69 8.01 24.23
C PHE A 426 -23.87 8.87 23.79
N GLU A 427 -24.93 8.22 23.31
CA GLU A 427 -26.15 8.83 22.79
C GLU A 427 -27.40 8.30 23.49
N ASP A 428 -28.43 9.14 23.55
CA ASP A 428 -29.79 8.75 24.01
C ASP A 428 -30.86 9.49 23.17
N TRP A 429 -30.80 9.34 21.85
CA TRP A 429 -31.60 10.09 20.88
C TRP A 429 -33.12 9.90 21.04
N ASN A 430 -33.56 8.73 21.50
CA ASN A 430 -34.95 8.38 21.70
C ASN A 430 -35.37 8.45 23.17
N HIS A 431 -34.59 9.12 24.03
CA HIS A 431 -34.93 9.45 25.43
C HIS A 431 -35.30 8.24 26.30
N GLN A 432 -34.57 7.14 26.17
CA GLN A 432 -34.83 5.91 26.94
C GLN A 432 -34.18 5.92 28.32
N ASN A 433 -33.57 7.03 28.74
CA ASN A 433 -32.88 7.17 30.02
C ASN A 433 -31.80 6.08 30.26
N ARG A 434 -30.92 5.94 29.28
CA ARG A 434 -29.88 4.92 29.26
C ARG A 434 -28.84 5.15 30.35
N ALA A 435 -28.58 4.10 31.15
CA ALA A 435 -27.52 4.09 32.15
C ALA A 435 -26.86 2.71 32.16
N GLY A 436 -25.59 2.65 32.56
CA GLY A 436 -24.86 1.39 32.55
C GLY A 436 -23.46 1.49 33.10
N LEU A 437 -22.60 0.55 32.70
CA LEU A 437 -21.19 0.51 33.01
C LEU A 437 -20.37 0.60 31.70
N LEU A 438 -19.25 1.28 31.83
CA LEU A 438 -18.17 1.26 30.83
C LEU A 438 -16.90 0.81 31.56
N SER A 439 -16.23 -0.21 31.08
CA SER A 439 -14.94 -0.64 31.62
C SER A 439 -13.84 -0.58 30.53
N ILE A 440 -12.64 -0.21 30.96
CA ILE A 440 -11.42 -0.31 30.20
C ILE A 440 -10.46 -1.23 30.94
N GLU A 441 -10.01 -2.30 30.33
CA GLU A 441 -9.12 -3.30 30.93
C GLU A 441 -9.57 -3.71 32.35
N GLY A 442 -10.88 -3.87 32.55
CA GLY A 442 -11.49 -4.24 33.85
C GLY A 442 -11.70 -3.08 34.86
N ARG A 443 -11.20 -1.87 34.58
CA ARG A 443 -11.53 -0.69 35.40
C ARG A 443 -12.89 -0.14 34.99
N GLU A 444 -13.85 -0.13 35.91
CA GLU A 444 -15.23 0.26 35.66
C GLU A 444 -15.49 1.74 35.91
N SER A 445 -16.29 2.34 35.06
CA SER A 445 -16.87 3.68 35.21
C SER A 445 -18.39 3.59 35.08
N ILE A 446 -19.10 4.30 35.94
CA ILE A 446 -20.55 4.36 35.94
C ILE A 446 -21.00 5.38 34.90
N LEU A 447 -21.87 4.94 33.98
CA LEU A 447 -22.58 5.79 33.06
C LEU A 447 -23.96 6.12 33.63
N GLU A 448 -24.07 7.31 34.23
CA GLU A 448 -25.34 7.79 34.72
C GLU A 448 -26.28 8.15 33.58
N ASN A 449 -27.60 8.16 33.85
CA ASN A 449 -28.63 8.56 32.94
C ASN A 449 -28.37 9.95 32.35
N GLN A 450 -28.36 10.04 31.00
CA GLN A 450 -28.08 11.26 30.22
C GLN A 450 -29.28 12.16 29.98
N LYS A 451 -30.51 11.74 30.32
CA LYS A 451 -31.77 12.48 30.06
C LYS A 451 -31.90 12.98 28.61
N GLY A 452 -31.55 12.11 27.66
CA GLY A 452 -31.61 12.42 26.21
C GLY A 452 -30.48 13.31 25.68
N LYS A 453 -29.41 13.54 26.46
CA LYS A 453 -28.25 14.33 26.01
C LYS A 453 -27.14 13.42 25.51
N GLU A 454 -26.40 13.90 24.52
CA GLU A 454 -25.11 13.30 24.12
C GLU A 454 -24.05 13.52 25.19
N ARG A 455 -23.11 12.59 25.31
CA ARG A 455 -22.00 12.73 26.25
C ARG A 455 -20.74 12.06 25.77
N TRP A 456 -19.65 12.82 25.77
CA TRP A 456 -18.31 12.30 25.69
C TRP A 456 -17.84 11.83 27.06
N VAL A 457 -17.41 10.57 27.15
CA VAL A 457 -16.76 10.00 28.32
C VAL A 457 -15.28 9.85 28.01
N LYS A 458 -14.44 10.46 28.85
CA LYS A 458 -12.99 10.38 28.77
C LYS A 458 -12.48 9.27 29.68
N LEU A 459 -11.65 8.39 29.16
CA LEU A 459 -10.95 7.33 29.87
C LEU A 459 -9.46 7.53 29.70
N PHE A 460 -8.70 7.47 30.77
CA PHE A 460 -7.25 7.50 30.70
C PHE A 460 -6.71 6.10 30.38
N VAL A 461 -5.87 6.00 29.34
CA VAL A 461 -5.19 4.78 28.91
C VAL A 461 -3.79 4.81 29.51
N MET A 462 -3.50 3.87 30.40
CA MET A 462 -2.20 3.71 31.04
C MET A 462 -1.30 2.79 30.21
N ARG A 463 -0.02 2.80 30.50
CA ARG A 463 0.96 1.93 29.82
C ARG A 463 0.61 0.45 29.98
N GLU A 464 0.14 0.08 31.15
CA GLU A 464 -0.27 -1.29 31.50
C GLU A 464 -1.42 -1.79 30.63
N ASP A 465 -2.33 -0.89 30.24
CA ASP A 465 -3.49 -1.21 29.40
C ASP A 465 -3.12 -1.59 27.95
N THR A 466 -1.91 -1.23 27.52
CA THR A 466 -1.43 -1.39 26.14
C THR A 466 -0.17 -2.24 26.05
N ASN A 467 0.23 -2.92 27.11
CA ASN A 467 1.43 -3.77 27.14
C ASN A 467 1.36 -4.95 26.16
N ASP A 468 0.14 -5.41 25.86
CA ASP A 468 -0.12 -6.46 24.86
C ASP A 468 -0.49 -5.88 23.46
N GLY A 469 -0.35 -4.57 23.29
CA GLY A 469 -0.71 -3.87 22.05
C GLY A 469 -2.21 -3.75 21.81
N LYS A 470 -3.06 -3.89 22.85
CA LYS A 470 -4.51 -3.92 22.70
C LYS A 470 -5.21 -3.20 23.85
N ILE A 471 -6.28 -2.47 23.56
CA ILE A 471 -7.21 -1.90 24.52
C ILE A 471 -8.57 -2.59 24.35
N VAL A 472 -9.16 -3.07 25.45
CA VAL A 472 -10.49 -3.68 25.47
C VAL A 472 -11.44 -2.84 26.29
N LEU A 473 -12.44 -2.27 25.63
CA LEU A 473 -13.58 -1.63 26.26
C LEU A 473 -14.76 -2.59 26.31
N LYS A 474 -15.48 -2.62 27.43
CA LYS A 474 -16.74 -3.34 27.56
C LYS A 474 -17.81 -2.42 28.14
N THR A 475 -19.03 -2.55 27.63
CA THR A 475 -20.19 -1.86 28.16
C THR A 475 -21.23 -2.85 28.65
N HIS A 476 -21.98 -2.45 29.67
CA HIS A 476 -23.12 -3.20 30.18
C HIS A 476 -24.28 -2.26 30.51
N THR A 477 -25.43 -2.46 29.88
CA THR A 477 -26.66 -1.69 30.13
C THR A 477 -27.27 -2.11 31.47
N LYS A 478 -27.50 -1.16 32.37
CA LYS A 478 -28.17 -1.39 33.64
C LYS A 478 -29.61 -0.87 33.67
N GLN A 479 -29.91 0.21 32.93
CA GLN A 479 -31.22 0.87 32.96
C GLN A 479 -31.55 1.46 31.60
N GLY A 480 -32.83 1.53 31.28
CA GLY A 480 -33.33 2.10 30.02
C GLY A 480 -33.14 1.19 28.83
N GLY A 481 -33.11 1.75 27.63
CA GLY A 481 -32.75 1.02 26.39
C GLY A 481 -31.27 0.69 26.36
N ASN A 482 -30.87 -0.22 25.44
CA ASN A 482 -29.46 -0.58 25.24
C ASN A 482 -28.57 0.66 25.04
N LEU A 483 -27.37 0.64 25.62
CA LEU A 483 -26.41 1.74 25.45
C LEU A 483 -26.13 1.97 23.96
N MET A 484 -25.92 3.23 23.59
CA MET A 484 -25.63 3.66 22.22
C MET A 484 -24.30 4.42 22.18
N ILE A 485 -23.42 4.03 21.29
CA ILE A 485 -22.13 4.68 21.04
C ILE A 485 -22.10 5.12 19.58
N SER A 486 -21.84 6.40 19.32
CA SER A 486 -21.78 6.95 17.98
C SER A 486 -20.36 7.18 17.48
N GLN A 487 -19.43 7.52 18.36
CA GLN A 487 -18.07 7.91 18.02
C GLN A 487 -17.05 7.45 19.08
N ILE A 488 -15.82 7.21 18.62
CA ILE A 488 -14.69 6.86 19.48
C ILE A 488 -13.47 7.62 18.97
N ALA A 489 -12.70 8.23 19.88
CA ALA A 489 -11.45 8.92 19.56
C ALA A 489 -10.35 8.53 20.56
N PHE A 490 -9.12 8.33 20.08
CA PHE A 490 -7.95 8.08 20.91
C PHE A 490 -6.85 9.10 20.60
N ILE A 491 -6.49 9.88 21.61
CA ILE A 491 -5.45 10.91 21.53
C ILE A 491 -4.25 10.42 22.33
N LYS A 492 -3.11 10.25 21.63
CA LYS A 492 -1.84 9.91 22.26
C LYS A 492 -1.31 11.11 23.05
N GLN A 493 -0.85 10.87 24.28
CA GLN A 493 -0.07 11.83 25.07
C GLN A 493 1.42 11.68 24.81
#